data_3be65ccf914f73a2a55601fc88e26067
#
_entry.id   3be65ccf914f73a2a55601fc88e26067
#
_cell.length_a   1.000
_cell.length_b   1.000
_cell.length_c   1.000
_cell.angle_alpha   90.00
_cell.angle_beta   90.00
_cell.angle_gamma   90.00
#
_symmetry.space_group_name_H-M   'P 1'
#
loop_
_entity.id
_entity.type
_entity.pdbx_description
1 polymer ?
#
loop_
_entity_poly.entity_id
_entity_poly.type
_entity_poly.pdbx_seq_one_letter_code
_entity_poly.pdbx_strand_id
1 'polypeptide(L)'
;MKPSPVGQILVLVLWLFFVLLIARLVLDYVQMFARSWRPTGPLLVVAEVVYTITDPPLRALRKVIPPLRIGSVSLDLSFLVLIVLVQIGIFLAEKV
;
A
#
# COMPACT_ATOMS: atom_id res chain seq x y z
N MET A 1 1.26 14.25 23.37
CA MET A 1 1.89 13.19 24.17
C MET A 1 2.72 12.29 23.28
N LYS A 2 3.95 11.99 23.66
CA LYS A 2 4.77 11.07 22.87
C LYS A 2 4.30 9.64 23.12
N PRO A 3 4.18 8.82 22.07
CA PRO A 3 3.83 7.42 22.26
C PRO A 3 4.92 6.66 23.02
N SER A 4 4.56 5.53 23.63
CA SER A 4 5.51 4.64 24.28
C SER A 4 6.50 4.08 23.23
N PRO A 5 7.60 3.44 23.66
CA PRO A 5 8.50 2.79 22.70
C PRO A 5 7.79 1.82 21.76
N VAL A 6 6.81 1.07 22.28
CA VAL A 6 6.00 0.17 21.43
C VAL A 6 5.20 0.98 20.42
N GLY A 7 4.56 2.07 20.86
CA GLY A 7 3.81 2.93 19.97
C GLY A 7 4.69 3.57 18.89
N GLN A 8 5.91 3.98 19.26
CA GLN A 8 6.86 4.55 18.31
C GLN A 8 7.25 3.54 17.23
N ILE A 9 7.49 2.29 17.62
CA ILE A 9 7.82 1.22 16.68
C ILE A 9 6.64 0.97 15.74
N LEU A 10 5.42 0.91 16.28
CA LEU A 10 4.22 0.71 15.49
C LEU A 10 4.01 1.84 14.48
N VAL A 11 4.20 3.09 14.91
CA VAL A 11 4.09 4.24 14.02
C VAL A 11 5.12 4.14 12.89
N LEU A 12 6.37 3.81 13.23
CA LEU A 12 7.42 3.69 12.23
C LEU A 12 7.09 2.60 11.21
N VAL A 13 6.68 1.41 11.67
CA VAL A 13 6.34 0.30 10.79
C VAL A 13 5.17 0.68 9.88
N LEU A 14 4.14 1.29 10.43
CA LEU A 14 2.97 1.69 9.65
C LEU A 14 3.30 2.78 8.63
N TRP A 15 4.16 3.74 8.99
CA TRP A 15 4.62 4.75 8.05
C TRP A 15 5.43 4.16 6.91
N LEU A 16 6.32 3.21 7.21
CA LEU A 16 7.08 2.51 6.18
C LEU A 16 6.14 1.74 5.25
N PHE A 17 5.14 1.08 5.82
CA PHE A 17 4.14 0.38 5.03
C PHE A 17 3.34 1.34 4.14
N PHE A 18 2.96 2.50 4.68
CA PHE A 18 2.28 3.52 3.89
C PHE A 18 3.12 4.00 2.71
N VAL A 19 4.42 4.24 2.94
CA VAL A 19 5.34 4.62 1.86
C VAL A 19 5.40 3.54 0.80
N LEU A 20 5.42 2.26 1.20
CA LEU A 20 5.40 1.14 0.26
C LEU A 20 4.09 1.10 -0.54
N LEU A 21 2.96 1.42 0.09
CA LEU A 21 1.68 1.50 -0.62
C LEU A 21 1.68 2.61 -1.67
N ILE A 22 2.25 3.77 -1.34
CA ILE A 22 2.38 4.88 -2.29
C ILE A 22 3.31 4.49 -3.44
N ALA A 23 4.43 3.81 -3.13
CA ALA A 23 5.34 3.32 -4.17
C ALA A 23 4.63 2.34 -5.10
N ARG A 24 3.81 1.44 -4.54
CA ARG A 24 3.01 0.52 -5.34
C ARG A 24 2.03 1.26 -6.25
N LEU A 25 1.38 2.29 -5.71
CA LEU A 25 0.45 3.10 -6.51
C LEU A 25 1.17 3.72 -7.71
N VAL A 26 2.35 4.30 -7.47
CA VAL A 26 3.15 4.90 -8.55
C VAL A 26 3.53 3.85 -9.57
N LEU A 27 4.02 2.68 -9.13
CA LEU A 27 4.39 1.59 -10.03
C LEU A 27 3.20 1.11 -10.87
N ASP A 28 2.03 0.97 -10.24
CA ASP A 28 0.83 0.54 -10.95
C ASP A 28 0.42 1.55 -12.03
N TYR A 29 0.47 2.84 -11.72
CA TYR A 29 0.14 3.88 -12.70
C TYR A 29 1.17 3.95 -13.82
N VAL A 30 2.45 3.83 -13.51
CA VAL A 30 3.50 3.82 -14.54
C VAL A 30 3.27 2.66 -15.51
N GLN A 31 2.97 1.47 -15.00
CA GLN A 31 2.70 0.31 -15.84
C GLN A 31 1.41 0.47 -16.65
N MET A 32 0.43 1.18 -16.11
CA MET A 32 -0.82 1.45 -16.81
C MET A 32 -0.61 2.37 -18.02
N PHE A 33 0.20 3.42 -17.86
CA PHE A 33 0.43 4.41 -18.90
C PHE A 33 1.60 4.07 -19.82
N ALA A 34 2.54 3.24 -19.36
CA ALA A 34 3.69 2.82 -20.14
C ALA A 34 3.78 1.29 -20.13
N ARG A 35 2.92 0.64 -20.92
CA ARG A 35 2.77 -0.82 -20.92
C ARG A 35 4.03 -1.56 -21.29
N SER A 36 4.89 -0.95 -22.10
CA SER A 36 6.15 -1.56 -22.50
C SER A 36 7.26 -1.38 -21.46
N TRP A 37 7.04 -0.51 -20.47
CA TRP A 37 8.02 -0.26 -19.43
C TRP A 37 8.08 -1.42 -18.44
N ARG A 38 9.29 -1.86 -18.16
CA ARG A 38 9.51 -2.90 -17.15
C ARG A 38 10.69 -2.49 -16.29
N PRO A 39 10.55 -2.59 -14.96
CA PRO A 39 11.70 -2.31 -14.08
C PRO A 39 12.81 -3.32 -14.30
N THR A 40 14.04 -2.83 -14.27
CA THR A 40 15.24 -3.67 -14.43
C THR A 40 16.29 -3.26 -13.39
N GLY A 41 17.20 -4.20 -13.08
CA GLY A 41 18.30 -3.93 -12.16
C GLY A 41 17.81 -3.62 -10.75
N PRO A 42 18.39 -2.61 -10.06
CA PRO A 42 18.00 -2.27 -8.70
C PRO A 42 16.52 -1.91 -8.56
N LEU A 43 15.94 -1.29 -9.59
CA LEU A 43 14.53 -0.91 -9.58
C LEU A 43 13.64 -2.15 -9.57
N LEU A 44 14.04 -3.23 -10.24
CA LEU A 44 13.31 -4.49 -10.19
C LEU A 44 13.26 -5.04 -8.77
N VAL A 45 14.37 -4.99 -8.04
CA VAL A 45 14.43 -5.46 -6.66
C VAL A 45 13.49 -4.63 -5.78
N VAL A 46 13.49 -3.31 -5.94
CA VAL A 46 12.60 -2.42 -5.20
C VAL A 46 11.14 -2.76 -5.50
N ALA A 47 10.80 -2.94 -6.77
CA ALA A 47 9.43 -3.28 -7.16
C ALA A 47 8.98 -4.62 -6.56
N GLU A 48 9.85 -5.63 -6.58
CA GLU A 48 9.53 -6.93 -6.01
C GLU A 48 9.30 -6.85 -4.51
N VAL A 49 10.11 -6.09 -3.79
CA VAL A 49 9.94 -5.89 -2.34
C VAL A 49 8.61 -5.19 -2.06
N VAL A 50 8.30 -4.13 -2.81
CA VAL A 50 7.04 -3.39 -2.65
C VAL A 50 5.86 -4.32 -2.82
N TYR A 51 5.81 -5.08 -3.91
CA TYR A 51 4.68 -5.98 -4.18
C TYR A 51 4.61 -7.13 -3.18
N THR A 52 5.75 -7.71 -2.81
CA THR A 52 5.78 -8.83 -1.87
C THR A 52 5.21 -8.44 -0.51
N ILE A 53 5.51 -7.24 -0.03
CA ILE A 53 5.04 -6.78 1.27
C ILE A 53 3.59 -6.31 1.22
N THR A 54 3.17 -5.65 0.13
CA THR A 54 1.83 -5.09 0.04
C THR A 54 0.77 -6.07 -0.45
N ASP A 55 1.15 -7.13 -1.16
CA ASP A 55 0.20 -8.09 -1.73
C ASP A 55 -0.62 -8.86 -0.68
N PRO A 56 -0.04 -9.40 0.42
CA PRO A 56 -0.84 -10.23 1.33
C PRO A 56 -2.06 -9.51 1.91
N PRO A 57 -1.95 -8.28 2.48
CA PRO A 57 -3.13 -7.61 2.99
C PRO A 57 -4.10 -7.21 1.88
N LEU A 58 -3.62 -6.85 0.70
CA LEU A 58 -4.48 -6.51 -0.42
C LEU A 58 -5.27 -7.72 -0.91
N ARG A 59 -4.63 -8.90 -0.99
CA ARG A 59 -5.32 -10.12 -1.38
C ARG A 59 -6.42 -10.48 -0.40
N ALA A 60 -6.14 -10.31 0.89
CA ALA A 60 -7.15 -10.59 1.92
C ALA A 60 -8.37 -9.68 1.76
N LEU A 61 -8.14 -8.38 1.51
CA LEU A 61 -9.23 -7.42 1.33
C LEU A 61 -9.98 -7.68 0.02
N ARG A 62 -9.30 -8.07 -1.04
CA ARG A 62 -9.94 -8.32 -2.34
C ARG A 62 -10.87 -9.51 -2.33
N LYS A 63 -10.72 -10.42 -1.37
CA LYS A 63 -11.64 -11.54 -1.18
C LYS A 63 -13.00 -11.07 -0.68
N VAL A 64 -13.05 -9.94 0.02
CA VAL A 64 -14.25 -9.40 0.64
C VAL A 64 -14.79 -8.21 -0.14
N ILE A 65 -13.91 -7.40 -0.71
CA ILE A 65 -14.28 -6.15 -1.39
C ILE A 65 -14.03 -6.32 -2.89
N PRO A 66 -15.10 -6.42 -3.71
CA PRO A 66 -14.93 -6.50 -5.16
C PRO A 66 -14.48 -5.16 -5.73
N PRO A 67 -13.77 -5.15 -6.87
CA PRO A 67 -13.41 -3.90 -7.53
C PRO A 67 -14.66 -3.20 -8.07
N LEU A 68 -14.65 -1.87 -7.99
CA LEU A 68 -15.71 -1.04 -8.54
C LEU A 68 -15.38 -0.68 -9.97
N ARG A 69 -16.24 -1.05 -10.89
CA ARG A 69 -16.09 -0.70 -12.31
C ARG A 69 -17.10 0.36 -12.68
N ILE A 70 -16.60 1.48 -13.19
CA ILE A 70 -17.43 2.57 -13.71
C ILE A 70 -17.01 2.79 -15.15
N GLY A 71 -17.84 2.30 -16.10
CA GLY A 71 -17.50 2.35 -17.51
C GLY A 71 -16.23 1.56 -17.80
N SER A 72 -15.24 2.24 -18.40
CA SER A 72 -13.94 1.62 -18.70
C SER A 72 -12.93 1.75 -17.55
N VAL A 73 -13.32 2.41 -16.44
CA VAL A 73 -12.42 2.63 -15.30
C VAL A 73 -12.71 1.60 -14.22
N SER A 74 -11.64 1.00 -13.70
CA SER A 74 -11.72 0.07 -12.56
C SER A 74 -11.05 0.71 -11.36
N LEU A 75 -11.79 0.85 -10.26
CA LEU A 75 -11.26 1.38 -9.01
C LEU A 75 -10.95 0.24 -8.05
N ASP A 76 -9.74 0.22 -7.51
CA ASP A 76 -9.31 -0.77 -6.54
C ASP A 76 -9.74 -0.30 -5.13
N LEU A 77 -10.95 -0.69 -4.75
CA LEU A 77 -11.50 -0.33 -3.44
C LEU A 77 -10.68 -0.93 -2.30
N SER A 78 -10.12 -2.13 -2.49
CA SER A 78 -9.28 -2.77 -1.48
C SER A 78 -8.05 -1.93 -1.17
N PHE A 79 -7.42 -1.35 -2.20
CA PHE A 79 -6.26 -0.47 -2.00
C PHE A 79 -6.64 0.77 -1.20
N LEU A 80 -7.77 1.40 -1.54
CA LEU A 80 -8.25 2.59 -0.82
C LEU A 80 -8.57 2.26 0.63
N VAL A 81 -9.24 1.13 0.87
CA VAL A 81 -9.55 0.68 2.23
C VAL A 81 -8.27 0.42 3.02
N LEU A 82 -7.28 -0.22 2.40
CA LEU A 82 -6.02 -0.49 3.07
C LEU A 82 -5.30 0.79 3.48
N ILE A 83 -5.28 1.82 2.62
CA ILE A 83 -4.69 3.11 2.96
C ILE A 83 -5.41 3.72 4.16
N VAL A 84 -6.73 3.70 4.17
CA VAL A 84 -7.51 4.22 5.29
C VAL A 84 -7.22 3.45 6.57
N LEU A 85 -7.14 2.11 6.50
CA LEU A 85 -6.81 1.29 7.66
C LEU A 85 -5.43 1.60 8.22
N VAL A 86 -4.45 1.82 7.34
CA VAL A 86 -3.10 2.20 7.77
C VAL A 86 -3.12 3.55 8.47
N GLN A 87 -3.86 4.53 7.93
CA GLN A 87 -3.98 5.85 8.57
C GLN A 87 -4.65 5.76 9.93
N ILE A 88 -5.69 4.96 10.07
CA ILE A 88 -6.34 4.72 11.36
C ILE A 88 -5.36 4.05 12.31
N GLY A 89 -4.60 3.07 11.83
CA GLY A 89 -3.59 2.39 12.63
C GLY A 89 -2.52 3.34 13.15
N ILE A 90 -2.04 4.25 12.31
CA ILE A 90 -1.06 5.26 12.72
C ILE A 90 -1.65 6.15 13.82
N PHE A 91 -2.89 6.62 13.61
CA PHE A 91 -3.58 7.47 14.58
C PHE A 91 -3.69 6.77 15.94
N LEU A 92 -4.07 5.50 15.96
CA LEU A 92 -4.19 4.74 17.20
C LEU A 92 -2.82 4.44 17.82
N ALA A 93 -1.82 4.14 17.00
CA ALA A 93 -0.47 3.85 17.50
C ALA A 93 0.17 5.07 18.16
N GLU A 94 -0.16 6.27 17.71
CA GLU A 94 0.34 7.51 18.32
C GLU A 94 -0.19 7.71 19.75
N LYS A 95 -1.27 7.03 20.11
CA LYS A 95 -1.86 7.11 21.45
C LYS A 95 -1.38 6.01 22.39
N VAL A 96 -0.69 5.03 21.88
CA VAL A 96 -0.11 3.96 22.68
C VAL A 96 1.25 4.37 23.23
#